data_45a45a3360cdedceb8dd3fddb9ca962b
#
_entry.id   45a45a3360cdedceb8dd3fddb9ca962b
#
_cell.length_a   1.000
_cell.length_b   1.000
_cell.length_c   1.000
_cell.angle_alpha   90.00
_cell.angle_beta   90.00
_cell.angle_gamma   90.00
#
_symmetry.space_group_name_H-M   'P 1'
#
loop_
_entity.id
_entity.type
_entity.pdbx_description
1 polymer ?
#
loop_
_entity_poly.entity_id
_entity_poly.type
_entity_poly.pdbx_seq_one_letter_code
_entity_poly.pdbx_strand_id
1 'polypeptide(L)'
;EKVLRDSDMMPYFDDFFTRQNKDAYKAVKTAMQNFTIDNTDINGKTECNRIFTKVVNVLAYYRNVCGTRDGRISKSVITYDELMYNRLNFRDIYADKPKGVTRKDYAAAHPVEINEAYYHYQSTKAKRFLRLFNDQNRGGQTEHLETAHMCDKAIHMHHIFPEAVYPEICYYLENIIALTPTQHLNYAHPNGHTQDIDEQYQHLLLLSKADRIYENLTDVAAEKIYEFSNFLFVLNVGFDNDDVLEIADMDFCSVINAI
;
A
#
# COMPACT_ATOMS: atom_id res chain seq x y z
N GLU A 1 6.35 19.30 7.74
CA GLU A 1 7.61 19.43 8.52
C GLU A 1 7.97 20.90 8.79
N LYS A 2 7.98 21.79 7.78
CA LYS A 2 8.34 23.20 7.94
C LYS A 2 7.54 23.87 9.07
N VAL A 3 6.20 23.79 9.03
CA VAL A 3 5.35 24.37 10.09
C VAL A 3 5.71 23.84 11.48
N LEU A 4 5.98 22.55 11.63
CA LEU A 4 6.35 21.94 12.91
C LEU A 4 7.72 22.42 13.42
N ARG A 5 8.66 22.73 12.53
CA ARG A 5 9.95 23.33 12.87
C ARG A 5 9.82 24.80 13.29
N ASP A 6 9.08 25.56 12.47
CA ASP A 6 8.89 27.00 12.70
C ASP A 6 8.07 27.30 13.96
N SER A 7 7.34 26.32 14.49
CA SER A 7 6.49 26.41 15.69
C SER A 7 7.04 25.66 16.91
N ASP A 8 8.30 25.25 16.90
CA ASP A 8 8.96 24.49 17.97
C ASP A 8 8.24 23.18 18.36
N MET A 9 7.43 22.65 17.46
CA MET A 9 6.72 21.38 17.68
C MET A 9 7.59 20.15 17.37
N MET A 10 8.58 20.30 16.48
CA MET A 10 9.41 19.19 16.01
C MET A 10 10.14 18.45 17.13
N PRO A 11 10.69 19.10 18.20
CA PRO A 11 11.33 18.41 19.32
C PRO A 11 10.45 17.36 20.00
N TYR A 12 9.13 17.58 20.12
CA TYR A 12 8.20 16.59 20.68
C TYR A 12 8.08 15.34 19.81
N PHE A 13 8.07 15.51 18.49
CA PHE A 13 8.06 14.40 17.53
C PHE A 13 9.38 13.64 17.58
N ASP A 14 10.51 14.33 17.58
CA ASP A 14 11.85 13.73 17.63
C ASP A 14 12.07 12.94 18.92
N ASP A 15 11.61 13.47 20.08
CA ASP A 15 11.63 12.75 21.36
C ASP A 15 10.79 11.47 21.29
N PHE A 16 9.59 11.55 20.75
CA PHE A 16 8.74 10.37 20.58
C PHE A 16 9.36 9.33 19.63
N PHE A 17 9.88 9.75 18.49
CA PHE A 17 10.48 8.82 17.52
C PHE A 17 11.77 8.17 18.05
N THR A 18 12.49 8.85 18.94
CA THR A 18 13.68 8.30 19.59
C THR A 18 13.33 7.34 20.72
N ARG A 19 12.40 7.72 21.60
CA ARG A 19 12.12 6.98 22.84
C ARG A 19 11.08 5.88 22.67
N GLN A 20 10.16 5.99 21.72
CA GLN A 20 9.12 5.01 21.40
C GLN A 20 8.35 4.48 22.62
N ASN A 21 8.07 5.35 23.61
CA ASN A 21 7.40 4.98 24.85
C ASN A 21 6.13 5.82 25.11
N LYS A 22 5.32 5.38 26.09
CA LYS A 22 4.02 5.99 26.41
C LYS A 22 4.13 7.46 26.83
N ASP A 23 5.18 7.84 27.54
CA ASP A 23 5.31 9.21 28.08
C ASP A 23 5.63 10.20 26.95
N ALA A 24 6.58 9.85 26.07
CA ALA A 24 6.90 10.64 24.88
C ALA A 24 5.69 10.71 23.91
N TYR A 25 4.96 9.59 23.71
CA TYR A 25 3.74 9.58 22.92
C TYR A 25 2.67 10.51 23.49
N LYS A 26 2.43 10.46 24.80
CA LYS A 26 1.47 11.35 25.46
C LYS A 26 1.87 12.81 25.35
N ALA A 27 3.17 13.10 25.50
CA ALA A 27 3.71 14.45 25.39
C ALA A 27 3.48 15.04 23.97
N VAL A 28 3.89 14.34 22.92
CA VAL A 28 3.72 14.80 21.54
C VAL A 28 2.25 14.94 21.16
N LYS A 29 1.39 14.01 21.60
CA LYS A 29 -0.05 14.06 21.36
C LYS A 29 -0.69 15.28 22.01
N THR A 30 -0.37 15.57 23.28
CA THR A 30 -0.88 16.73 24.02
C THR A 30 -0.39 18.03 23.41
N ALA A 31 0.92 18.12 23.11
CA ALA A 31 1.51 19.29 22.46
C ALA A 31 0.83 19.60 21.12
N MET A 32 0.60 18.56 20.28
CA MET A 32 -0.06 18.74 19.00
C MET A 32 -1.55 19.11 19.12
N GLN A 33 -2.26 18.60 20.14
CA GLN A 33 -3.64 19.02 20.41
C GLN A 33 -3.70 20.51 20.78
N ASN A 34 -2.86 20.96 21.71
CA ASN A 34 -2.81 22.36 22.11
C ASN A 34 -2.42 23.25 20.94
N PHE A 35 -1.39 22.88 20.20
CA PHE A 35 -0.97 23.61 19.00
C PHE A 35 -2.11 23.76 17.97
N THR A 36 -2.86 22.68 17.74
CA THR A 36 -3.99 22.71 16.79
C THR A 36 -5.08 23.65 17.28
N ILE A 37 -5.45 23.60 18.56
CA ILE A 37 -6.49 24.44 19.17
C ILE A 37 -6.07 25.92 19.17
N ASP A 38 -4.81 26.19 19.50
CA ASP A 38 -4.32 27.57 19.64
C ASP A 38 -4.10 28.28 18.29
N ASN A 39 -3.94 27.51 17.19
CA ASN A 39 -3.58 28.07 15.87
C ASN A 39 -4.62 27.80 14.78
N THR A 40 -5.76 27.19 15.09
CA THR A 40 -6.84 26.92 14.11
C THR A 40 -8.21 27.06 14.78
N ASP A 41 -9.27 27.13 13.96
CA ASP A 41 -10.66 27.10 14.44
C ASP A 41 -11.10 25.73 14.98
N ILE A 42 -10.22 24.73 14.94
CA ILE A 42 -10.50 23.37 15.41
C ILE A 42 -10.34 23.31 16.92
N ASN A 43 -11.44 23.10 17.64
CA ASN A 43 -11.47 23.01 19.10
C ASN A 43 -11.86 21.62 19.64
N GLY A 44 -12.26 20.70 18.77
CA GLY A 44 -12.69 19.34 19.15
C GLY A 44 -11.52 18.36 19.28
N LYS A 45 -11.41 17.67 20.42
CA LYS A 45 -10.34 16.67 20.65
C LYS A 45 -10.34 15.55 19.58
N THR A 46 -11.49 15.17 19.05
CA THR A 46 -11.59 14.16 18.00
C THR A 46 -10.88 14.60 16.72
N GLU A 47 -11.15 15.82 16.26
CA GLU A 47 -10.51 16.35 15.05
C GLU A 47 -9.00 16.60 15.25
N CYS A 48 -8.60 17.12 16.43
CA CYS A 48 -7.19 17.23 16.78
C CYS A 48 -6.47 15.87 16.72
N ASN A 49 -7.12 14.78 17.22
CA ASN A 49 -6.55 13.44 17.17
C ASN A 49 -6.45 12.90 15.74
N ARG A 50 -7.42 13.22 14.87
CA ARG A 50 -7.35 12.84 13.44
C ARG A 50 -6.19 13.54 12.73
N ILE A 51 -6.00 14.84 12.99
CA ILE A 51 -4.86 15.59 12.45
C ILE A 51 -3.55 15.04 13.00
N PHE A 52 -3.46 14.81 14.31
CA PHE A 52 -2.29 14.21 14.94
C PHE A 52 -1.91 12.88 14.28
N THR A 53 -2.88 11.98 14.10
CA THR A 53 -2.65 10.68 13.45
C THR A 53 -2.06 10.84 12.06
N LYS A 54 -2.61 11.74 11.25
CA LYS A 54 -2.12 11.99 9.88
C LYS A 54 -0.70 12.57 9.86
N VAL A 55 -0.38 13.43 10.81
CA VAL A 55 0.95 14.06 10.89
C VAL A 55 1.99 13.07 11.42
N VAL A 56 1.71 12.43 12.57
CA VAL A 56 2.68 11.54 13.22
C VAL A 56 2.99 10.30 12.38
N ASN A 57 1.99 9.70 11.71
CA ASN A 57 2.23 8.51 10.91
C ASN A 57 3.05 8.79 9.66
N VAL A 58 2.81 9.91 8.98
CA VAL A 58 3.66 10.31 7.84
C VAL A 58 5.11 10.51 8.27
N LEU A 59 5.34 11.19 9.39
CA LEU A 59 6.71 11.41 9.91
C LEU A 59 7.35 10.10 10.42
N ALA A 60 6.56 9.22 11.05
CA ALA A 60 7.02 7.91 11.52
C ALA A 60 7.42 7.00 10.35
N TYR A 61 6.62 7.00 9.28
CA TYR A 61 6.93 6.26 8.06
C TYR A 61 8.28 6.67 7.47
N TYR A 62 8.51 7.97 7.26
CA TYR A 62 9.80 8.46 6.72
C TYR A 62 11.00 8.19 7.64
N ARG A 63 10.78 7.91 8.93
CA ARG A 63 11.83 7.56 9.90
C ARG A 63 11.92 6.07 10.19
N ASN A 64 11.06 5.25 9.56
CA ASN A 64 10.98 3.81 9.78
C ASN A 64 10.82 3.45 11.27
N VAL A 65 9.87 4.11 11.96
CA VAL A 65 9.57 3.90 13.39
C VAL A 65 8.08 3.70 13.62
N CYS A 66 7.70 3.27 14.84
CA CYS A 66 6.30 3.18 15.22
C CYS A 66 5.66 4.57 15.29
N GLY A 67 4.42 4.66 14.80
CA GLY A 67 3.57 5.84 14.88
C GLY A 67 2.37 5.61 15.80
N THR A 68 1.16 5.83 15.29
CA THR A 68 -0.07 5.63 16.08
C THR A 68 -1.10 4.80 15.32
N ARG A 69 -1.76 3.89 16.04
CA ARG A 69 -2.91 3.11 15.58
C ARG A 69 -3.94 3.05 16.72
N ASP A 70 -5.20 3.32 16.42
CA ASP A 70 -6.31 3.30 17.42
C ASP A 70 -6.05 4.17 18.67
N GLY A 71 -5.38 5.31 18.46
CA GLY A 71 -5.06 6.24 19.55
C GLY A 71 -3.93 5.80 20.49
N ARG A 72 -3.20 4.75 20.15
CA ARG A 72 -2.05 4.18 20.88
C ARG A 72 -0.82 4.15 19.99
N ILE A 73 0.35 3.88 20.55
CA ILE A 73 1.56 3.58 19.77
C ILE A 73 1.30 2.31 18.94
N SER A 74 1.63 2.34 17.65
CA SER A 74 1.51 1.16 16.78
C SER A 74 2.45 0.04 17.27
N LYS A 75 2.06 -1.22 17.08
CA LYS A 75 2.89 -2.37 17.47
C LYS A 75 4.07 -2.62 16.52
N SER A 76 3.96 -2.10 15.31
CA SER A 76 4.95 -2.18 14.24
C SER A 76 5.22 -0.80 13.67
N VAL A 77 6.27 -0.67 12.87
CA VAL A 77 6.55 0.53 12.07
C VAL A 77 5.36 0.83 11.15
N ILE A 78 5.17 2.11 10.84
CA ILE A 78 4.09 2.54 9.95
C ILE A 78 4.44 2.16 8.51
N THR A 79 3.49 1.52 7.83
CA THR A 79 3.62 1.11 6.43
C THR A 79 2.97 2.13 5.49
N TYR A 80 3.29 2.02 4.18
CA TYR A 80 2.67 2.85 3.15
C TYR A 80 1.14 2.72 3.14
N ASP A 81 0.64 1.51 3.32
CA ASP A 81 -0.79 1.23 3.35
C ASP A 81 -1.51 1.99 4.47
N GLU A 82 -0.90 2.09 5.64
CA GLU A 82 -1.44 2.85 6.77
C GLU A 82 -1.48 4.38 6.54
N LEU A 83 -0.77 4.89 5.53
CA LEU A 83 -0.85 6.30 5.13
C LEU A 83 -2.04 6.59 4.21
N MET A 84 -2.71 5.56 3.68
CA MET A 84 -3.85 5.69 2.77
C MET A 84 -5.15 5.92 3.56
N TYR A 85 -5.26 7.11 4.16
CA TYR A 85 -6.43 7.52 4.94
C TYR A 85 -7.68 7.69 4.09
N ASN A 86 -8.84 7.41 4.69
CA ASN A 86 -10.19 7.59 4.12
C ASN A 86 -10.46 6.77 2.86
N ARG A 87 -9.69 5.73 2.60
CA ARG A 87 -10.05 4.76 1.57
C ARG A 87 -11.25 3.95 2.05
N LEU A 88 -12.17 3.67 1.15
CA LEU A 88 -13.14 2.61 1.38
C LEU A 88 -12.34 1.31 1.53
N ASN A 89 -12.51 0.65 2.65
CA ASN A 89 -11.85 -0.61 2.87
C ASN A 89 -12.73 -1.71 2.29
N PHE A 90 -12.40 -2.18 1.09
CA PHE A 90 -13.12 -3.28 0.47
C PHE A 90 -13.06 -4.58 1.30
N ARG A 91 -12.07 -4.73 2.18
CA ARG A 91 -12.07 -5.82 3.16
C ARG A 91 -13.29 -5.74 4.06
N ASP A 92 -13.67 -4.53 4.50
CA ASP A 92 -14.85 -4.32 5.34
C ASP A 92 -16.15 -4.58 4.56
N ILE A 93 -16.18 -4.22 3.26
CA ILE A 93 -17.32 -4.47 2.38
C ILE A 93 -17.60 -5.97 2.23
N TYR A 94 -16.54 -6.76 2.10
CA TYR A 94 -16.62 -8.20 1.91
C TYR A 94 -16.38 -9.01 3.20
N ALA A 95 -16.29 -8.36 4.37
CA ALA A 95 -16.04 -9.03 5.65
C ALA A 95 -17.11 -10.08 5.99
N ASP A 96 -18.37 -9.79 5.63
CA ASP A 96 -19.51 -10.66 5.87
C ASP A 96 -19.85 -11.57 4.68
N LYS A 97 -19.00 -11.63 3.65
CA LYS A 97 -19.20 -12.47 2.48
C LYS A 97 -19.12 -13.95 2.87
N PRO A 98 -20.19 -14.75 2.69
CA PRO A 98 -20.15 -16.17 2.99
C PRO A 98 -19.07 -16.90 2.17
N LYS A 99 -18.41 -17.90 2.80
CA LYS A 99 -17.48 -18.78 2.09
C LYS A 99 -18.19 -19.49 0.92
N GLY A 100 -17.57 -19.52 -0.24
CA GLY A 100 -18.12 -20.11 -1.45
C GLY A 100 -19.07 -19.22 -2.28
N VAL A 101 -19.35 -18.01 -1.85
CA VAL A 101 -20.05 -17.00 -2.66
C VAL A 101 -19.01 -16.16 -3.40
N THR A 102 -19.14 -15.99 -4.71
CA THR A 102 -18.20 -15.14 -5.45
C THR A 102 -18.36 -13.67 -5.08
N ARG A 103 -17.30 -12.86 -5.21
CA ARG A 103 -17.39 -11.41 -4.97
C ARG A 103 -18.38 -10.76 -5.92
N LYS A 104 -18.46 -11.24 -7.15
CA LYS A 104 -19.39 -10.76 -8.16
C LYS A 104 -20.83 -10.95 -7.71
N ASP A 105 -21.19 -12.14 -7.23
CA ASP A 105 -22.54 -12.44 -6.77
C ASP A 105 -22.88 -11.69 -5.46
N TYR A 106 -21.89 -11.58 -4.56
CA TYR A 106 -22.09 -10.82 -3.33
C TYR A 106 -22.27 -9.32 -3.62
N ALA A 107 -21.45 -8.73 -4.50
CA ALA A 107 -21.56 -7.32 -4.89
C ALA A 107 -22.89 -7.03 -5.63
N ALA A 108 -23.40 -7.95 -6.44
CA ALA A 108 -24.69 -7.81 -7.09
C ALA A 108 -25.86 -7.76 -6.08
N ALA A 109 -25.74 -8.51 -4.96
CA ALA A 109 -26.72 -8.51 -3.88
C ALA A 109 -26.54 -7.33 -2.90
N HIS A 110 -25.33 -6.77 -2.79
CA HIS A 110 -24.95 -5.68 -1.88
C HIS A 110 -24.25 -4.56 -2.64
N PRO A 111 -24.94 -3.82 -3.53
CA PRO A 111 -24.33 -2.77 -4.34
C PRO A 111 -23.75 -1.67 -3.46
N VAL A 112 -22.46 -1.41 -3.62
CA VAL A 112 -21.76 -0.30 -2.98
C VAL A 112 -21.47 0.75 -4.03
N GLU A 113 -21.77 2.02 -3.73
CA GLU A 113 -21.42 3.13 -4.61
C GLU A 113 -19.89 3.30 -4.63
N ILE A 114 -19.27 2.96 -5.74
CA ILE A 114 -17.82 3.07 -5.95
C ILE A 114 -17.51 4.48 -6.42
N ASN A 115 -16.70 5.21 -5.69
CA ASN A 115 -16.16 6.49 -6.14
C ASN A 115 -14.95 6.24 -7.06
N GLU A 116 -15.19 6.03 -8.35
CA GLU A 116 -14.16 5.76 -9.35
C GLU A 116 -13.05 6.84 -9.38
N ALA A 117 -13.43 8.11 -9.25
CA ALA A 117 -12.47 9.22 -9.24
C ALA A 117 -11.50 9.11 -8.04
N TYR A 118 -12.00 8.68 -6.89
CA TYR A 118 -11.18 8.45 -5.70
C TYR A 118 -10.18 7.29 -5.92
N TYR A 119 -10.64 6.16 -6.45
CA TYR A 119 -9.78 5.01 -6.71
C TYR A 119 -8.72 5.29 -7.77
N HIS A 120 -9.11 5.96 -8.86
CA HIS A 120 -8.15 6.39 -9.89
C HIS A 120 -7.09 7.35 -9.33
N TYR A 121 -7.48 8.27 -8.45
CA TYR A 121 -6.54 9.16 -7.77
C TYR A 121 -5.56 8.39 -6.87
N GLN A 122 -6.04 7.42 -6.09
CA GLN A 122 -5.20 6.61 -5.23
C GLN A 122 -4.27 5.69 -6.03
N SER A 123 -4.75 5.07 -7.09
CA SER A 123 -3.97 4.29 -8.05
C SER A 123 -2.82 5.11 -8.64
N THR A 124 -3.11 6.33 -9.09
CA THR A 124 -2.09 7.26 -9.61
C THR A 124 -1.02 7.58 -8.57
N LYS A 125 -1.41 7.79 -7.30
CA LYS A 125 -0.45 8.01 -6.20
C LYS A 125 0.41 6.78 -5.92
N ALA A 126 -0.19 5.59 -5.88
CA ALA A 126 0.52 4.34 -5.65
C ALA A 126 1.55 4.08 -6.76
N LYS A 127 1.16 4.25 -8.04
CA LYS A 127 2.08 4.16 -9.18
C LYS A 127 3.23 5.16 -9.09
N ARG A 128 2.95 6.40 -8.75
CA ARG A 128 3.98 7.43 -8.58
C ARG A 128 4.94 7.08 -7.44
N PHE A 129 4.42 6.58 -6.33
CA PHE A 129 5.24 6.15 -5.19
C PHE A 129 6.16 4.99 -5.59
N LEU A 130 5.61 3.92 -6.19
CA LEU A 130 6.39 2.76 -6.61
C LEU A 130 7.48 3.14 -7.62
N ARG A 131 7.17 4.04 -8.56
CA ARG A 131 8.15 4.54 -9.53
C ARG A 131 9.30 5.25 -8.83
N LEU A 132 9.02 6.18 -7.93
CA LEU A 132 10.05 6.91 -7.18
C LEU A 132 10.90 5.97 -6.32
N PHE A 133 10.25 5.03 -5.63
CA PHE A 133 10.93 4.02 -4.83
C PHE A 133 11.85 3.14 -5.70
N ASN A 134 11.35 2.67 -6.85
CA ASN A 134 12.12 1.86 -7.79
C ASN A 134 13.33 2.63 -8.35
N ASP A 135 13.15 3.89 -8.73
CA ASP A 135 14.24 4.75 -9.22
C ASP A 135 15.32 4.97 -8.15
N GLN A 136 14.92 5.18 -6.90
CA GLN A 136 15.84 5.50 -5.79
C GLN A 136 16.54 4.27 -5.22
N ASN A 137 15.85 3.14 -5.08
CA ASN A 137 16.33 1.97 -4.36
C ASN A 137 16.74 0.80 -5.27
N ARG A 138 16.27 0.78 -6.52
CA ARG A 138 16.49 -0.34 -7.47
C ARG A 138 17.06 0.13 -8.82
N GLY A 139 17.53 1.37 -8.90
CA GLY A 139 18.10 1.94 -10.13
C GLY A 139 17.14 2.06 -11.31
N GLY A 140 15.82 1.99 -11.07
CA GLY A 140 14.78 2.05 -12.09
C GLY A 140 14.72 0.79 -12.98
N GLN A 141 15.18 -0.36 -12.48
CA GLN A 141 15.11 -1.63 -13.20
C GLN A 141 13.71 -2.22 -13.17
N THR A 142 13.43 -3.09 -14.15
CA THR A 142 12.18 -3.85 -14.18
C THR A 142 12.10 -4.82 -12.99
N GLU A 143 10.88 -5.02 -12.46
CA GLU A 143 10.64 -6.03 -11.43
C GLU A 143 10.51 -7.44 -12.02
N HIS A 144 10.21 -7.56 -13.32
CA HIS A 144 10.23 -8.83 -14.05
C HIS A 144 11.55 -8.99 -14.80
N LEU A 145 12.44 -9.81 -14.25
CA LEU A 145 13.81 -9.99 -14.77
C LEU A 145 13.82 -10.97 -15.93
N GLU A 146 13.73 -10.45 -17.14
CA GLU A 146 14.04 -11.18 -18.37
C GLU A 146 15.39 -10.71 -18.91
N THR A 147 16.21 -11.66 -19.36
CA THR A 147 17.58 -11.39 -19.83
C THR A 147 17.62 -10.34 -20.96
N ALA A 148 16.61 -10.32 -21.82
CA ALA A 148 16.51 -9.40 -22.95
C ALA A 148 16.27 -7.93 -22.56
N HIS A 149 15.72 -7.67 -21.36
CA HIS A 149 15.26 -6.35 -20.93
C HIS A 149 15.89 -5.84 -19.63
N MET A 150 16.90 -6.52 -19.11
CA MET A 150 17.56 -6.18 -17.84
C MET A 150 18.21 -4.78 -17.83
N CYS A 151 18.57 -4.26 -18.99
CA CYS A 151 19.24 -2.95 -19.13
C CYS A 151 18.26 -1.80 -19.36
N ASP A 152 16.99 -2.09 -19.65
CA ASP A 152 16.00 -1.08 -19.97
C ASP A 152 15.38 -0.50 -18.70
N LYS A 153 15.06 0.80 -18.74
CA LYS A 153 14.38 1.47 -17.63
C LYS A 153 12.91 1.06 -17.52
N ALA A 154 12.48 0.69 -16.33
CA ALA A 154 11.08 0.41 -16.00
C ALA A 154 10.34 1.73 -15.76
N ILE A 155 9.70 2.25 -16.77
CA ILE A 155 8.94 3.51 -16.70
C ILE A 155 7.43 3.32 -16.63
N HIS A 156 6.93 2.09 -16.84
CA HIS A 156 5.52 1.74 -16.74
C HIS A 156 5.22 1.05 -15.42
N MET A 157 4.28 1.62 -14.65
CA MET A 157 3.72 0.99 -13.46
C MET A 157 2.43 0.29 -13.87
N HIS A 158 2.51 -1.03 -14.07
CA HIS A 158 1.44 -1.86 -14.60
C HIS A 158 0.63 -2.49 -13.46
N HIS A 159 -0.70 -2.53 -13.61
CA HIS A 159 -1.57 -3.33 -12.74
C HIS A 159 -1.58 -4.78 -13.22
N ILE A 160 -1.20 -5.71 -12.35
CA ILE A 160 -1.21 -7.15 -12.67
C ILE A 160 -2.67 -7.61 -12.83
N PHE A 161 -3.55 -7.24 -11.89
CA PHE A 161 -4.99 -7.33 -12.03
C PHE A 161 -5.54 -5.94 -12.38
N PRO A 162 -6.20 -5.77 -13.55
CA PRO A 162 -6.56 -4.47 -14.10
C PRO A 162 -7.48 -3.64 -13.21
N GLU A 163 -7.20 -2.34 -13.13
CA GLU A 163 -7.99 -1.36 -12.39
C GLU A 163 -9.48 -1.35 -12.78
N ALA A 164 -9.78 -1.50 -14.09
CA ALA A 164 -11.14 -1.47 -14.59
C ALA A 164 -12.00 -2.66 -14.14
N VAL A 165 -11.36 -3.80 -13.82
CA VAL A 165 -12.02 -5.03 -13.37
C VAL A 165 -11.97 -5.19 -11.87
N TYR A 166 -10.86 -4.74 -11.25
CA TYR A 166 -10.53 -4.92 -9.84
C TYR A 166 -10.21 -3.58 -9.16
N PRO A 167 -11.17 -2.63 -9.09
CA PRO A 167 -10.94 -1.30 -8.52
C PRO A 167 -10.52 -1.36 -7.04
N GLU A 168 -10.96 -2.39 -6.30
CA GLU A 168 -10.65 -2.60 -4.89
C GLU A 168 -9.18 -2.81 -4.57
N ILE A 169 -8.39 -3.30 -5.53
CA ILE A 169 -6.96 -3.55 -5.38
C ILE A 169 -6.08 -2.66 -6.26
N CYS A 170 -6.65 -1.68 -6.95
CA CYS A 170 -5.93 -0.87 -7.93
C CYS A 170 -4.81 0.01 -7.33
N TYR A 171 -4.85 0.32 -6.04
CA TYR A 171 -3.85 1.12 -5.35
C TYR A 171 -2.95 0.31 -4.40
N TYR A 172 -3.12 -1.01 -4.34
CA TYR A 172 -2.20 -1.88 -3.62
C TYR A 172 -0.89 -1.99 -4.37
N LEU A 173 0.24 -1.74 -3.68
CA LEU A 173 1.57 -1.85 -4.29
C LEU A 173 1.87 -3.29 -4.72
N GLU A 174 1.26 -4.25 -4.05
CA GLU A 174 1.33 -5.67 -4.34
C GLU A 174 0.66 -6.04 -5.67
N ASN A 175 -0.28 -5.20 -6.17
CA ASN A 175 -0.90 -5.35 -7.48
C ASN A 175 -0.19 -4.54 -8.59
N ILE A 176 0.80 -3.71 -8.24
CA ILE A 176 1.46 -2.83 -9.21
C ILE A 176 2.91 -3.30 -9.41
N ILE A 177 3.30 -3.51 -10.66
CA ILE A 177 4.66 -3.95 -11.02
C ILE A 177 5.33 -2.97 -11.98
N ALA A 178 6.64 -2.74 -11.78
CA ALA A 178 7.43 -1.88 -12.63
C ALA A 178 7.96 -2.64 -13.86
N LEU A 179 7.58 -2.21 -15.05
CA LEU A 179 7.91 -2.85 -16.33
C LEU A 179 8.60 -1.89 -17.29
N THR A 180 9.43 -2.43 -18.18
CA THR A 180 9.93 -1.70 -19.35
C THR A 180 8.79 -1.42 -20.34
N PRO A 181 8.94 -0.44 -21.25
CA PRO A 181 7.94 -0.21 -22.30
C PRO A 181 7.64 -1.47 -23.13
N THR A 182 8.67 -2.23 -23.48
CA THR A 182 8.53 -3.47 -24.27
C THR A 182 7.75 -4.53 -23.52
N GLN A 183 8.07 -4.76 -22.23
CA GLN A 183 7.32 -5.71 -21.38
C GLN A 183 5.86 -5.32 -21.24
N HIS A 184 5.59 -4.03 -21.03
CA HIS A 184 4.23 -3.53 -20.86
C HIS A 184 3.40 -3.60 -22.15
N LEU A 185 3.94 -3.08 -23.27
CA LEU A 185 3.17 -2.88 -24.51
C LEU A 185 3.11 -4.11 -25.41
N ASN A 186 4.14 -4.98 -25.35
CA ASN A 186 4.22 -6.13 -26.26
C ASN A 186 3.84 -7.44 -25.59
N TYR A 187 4.07 -7.58 -24.28
CA TYR A 187 3.83 -8.84 -23.58
C TYR A 187 2.63 -8.76 -22.63
N ALA A 188 2.56 -7.73 -21.77
CA ALA A 188 1.42 -7.62 -20.85
C ALA A 188 0.11 -7.25 -21.58
N HIS A 189 0.20 -6.50 -22.68
CA HIS A 189 -0.94 -6.09 -23.48
C HIS A 189 -0.76 -6.52 -24.94
N PRO A 190 -1.15 -7.73 -25.32
CA PRO A 190 -1.04 -8.22 -26.68
C PRO A 190 -1.64 -7.25 -27.69
N ASN A 191 -0.93 -6.98 -28.77
CA ASN A 191 -1.33 -6.04 -29.83
C ASN A 191 -1.51 -4.57 -29.38
N GLY A 192 -0.97 -4.19 -28.21
CA GLY A 192 -1.07 -2.82 -27.66
C GLY A 192 -2.48 -2.45 -27.15
N HIS A 193 -3.38 -3.39 -27.03
CA HIS A 193 -4.71 -3.18 -26.48
C HIS A 193 -4.68 -3.29 -24.95
N THR A 194 -4.72 -2.17 -24.25
CA THR A 194 -4.62 -2.12 -22.78
C THR A 194 -5.76 -2.80 -22.02
N GLN A 195 -6.80 -3.24 -22.73
CA GLN A 195 -7.91 -4.02 -22.16
C GLN A 195 -7.69 -5.54 -22.28
N ASP A 196 -6.79 -5.97 -23.17
CA ASP A 196 -6.46 -7.36 -23.35
C ASP A 196 -5.28 -7.72 -22.43
N ILE A 197 -5.40 -8.84 -21.72
CA ILE A 197 -4.38 -9.35 -20.82
C ILE A 197 -3.92 -10.69 -21.33
N ASP A 198 -2.61 -10.88 -21.41
CA ASP A 198 -2.02 -12.19 -21.61
C ASP A 198 -1.98 -12.93 -20.27
N GLU A 199 -2.82 -13.95 -20.10
CA GLU A 199 -2.94 -14.70 -18.84
C GLU A 199 -1.63 -15.41 -18.46
N GLN A 200 -0.86 -15.90 -19.45
CA GLN A 200 0.42 -16.56 -19.17
C GLN A 200 1.44 -15.54 -18.70
N TYR A 201 1.48 -14.38 -19.33
CA TYR A 201 2.38 -13.31 -18.89
C TYR A 201 1.96 -12.73 -17.54
N GLN A 202 0.64 -12.58 -17.29
CA GLN A 202 0.13 -12.18 -15.97
C GLN A 202 0.60 -13.12 -14.86
N HIS A 203 0.57 -14.44 -15.09
CA HIS A 203 1.08 -15.44 -14.17
C HIS A 203 2.59 -15.21 -13.87
N LEU A 204 3.41 -14.96 -14.90
CA LEU A 204 4.83 -14.64 -14.72
C LEU A 204 5.05 -13.34 -13.94
N LEU A 205 4.20 -12.33 -14.15
CA LEU A 205 4.25 -11.08 -13.41
C LEU A 205 3.90 -11.28 -11.92
N LEU A 206 2.94 -12.14 -11.60
CA LEU A 206 2.59 -12.51 -10.23
C LEU A 206 3.76 -13.21 -9.52
N LEU A 207 4.41 -14.16 -10.17
CA LEU A 207 5.60 -14.83 -9.62
C LEU A 207 6.74 -13.83 -9.37
N SER A 208 7.00 -12.94 -10.33
CA SER A 208 8.02 -11.90 -10.19
C SER A 208 7.68 -10.92 -9.07
N LYS A 209 6.40 -10.60 -8.89
CA LYS A 209 5.94 -9.74 -7.81
C LYS A 209 6.07 -10.42 -6.45
N ALA A 210 5.76 -11.72 -6.35
CA ALA A 210 5.97 -12.51 -5.14
C ALA A 210 7.44 -12.49 -4.70
N ASP A 211 8.37 -12.67 -5.65
CA ASP A 211 9.81 -12.61 -5.40
C ASP A 211 10.24 -11.21 -4.88
N ARG A 212 9.76 -10.13 -5.50
CA ARG A 212 10.04 -8.75 -5.06
C ARG A 212 9.50 -8.44 -3.67
N ILE A 213 8.31 -8.94 -3.35
CA ILE A 213 7.72 -8.80 -2.01
C ILE A 213 8.55 -9.58 -1.00
N TYR A 214 8.94 -10.82 -1.32
CA TYR A 214 9.80 -11.65 -0.48
C TYR A 214 11.13 -10.95 -0.18
N GLU A 215 11.84 -10.48 -1.22
CA GLU A 215 13.10 -9.74 -1.05
C GLU A 215 12.91 -8.52 -0.15
N ASN A 216 11.89 -7.70 -0.41
CA ASN A 216 11.64 -6.51 0.40
C ASN A 216 11.34 -6.85 1.86
N LEU A 217 10.53 -7.88 2.13
CA LEU A 217 10.14 -8.27 3.49
C LEU A 217 11.27 -8.94 4.27
N THR A 218 12.19 -9.64 3.60
CA THR A 218 13.30 -10.37 4.24
C THR A 218 14.59 -9.55 4.38
N ASP A 219 14.84 -8.57 3.51
CA ASP A 219 16.01 -7.70 3.61
C ASP A 219 15.91 -6.76 4.81
N VAL A 220 16.68 -7.00 5.85
CA VAL A 220 16.67 -6.20 7.12
C VAL A 220 17.02 -4.72 6.89
N ALA A 221 17.80 -4.42 5.85
CA ALA A 221 18.25 -3.05 5.55
C ALA A 221 17.25 -2.28 4.67
N ALA A 222 16.35 -2.97 3.97
CA ALA A 222 15.41 -2.34 3.06
C ALA A 222 14.25 -1.65 3.79
N GLU A 223 13.84 -0.49 3.26
CA GLU A 223 12.56 0.13 3.60
C GLU A 223 11.41 -0.80 3.20
N LYS A 224 10.56 -1.17 4.17
CA LYS A 224 9.41 -2.07 3.92
C LYS A 224 8.27 -1.30 3.30
N ILE A 225 7.97 -1.59 2.04
CA ILE A 225 6.88 -0.97 1.29
C ILE A 225 5.71 -1.92 1.03
N TYR A 226 5.91 -3.22 1.21
CA TYR A 226 4.90 -4.25 1.02
C TYR A 226 4.45 -4.87 2.34
N GLU A 227 3.25 -5.45 2.32
CA GLU A 227 2.72 -6.29 3.40
C GLU A 227 2.29 -7.65 2.84
N PHE A 228 2.71 -8.74 3.48
CA PHE A 228 2.35 -10.09 3.04
C PHE A 228 0.83 -10.30 3.01
N SER A 229 0.12 -9.82 4.03
CA SER A 229 -1.34 -9.91 4.10
C SER A 229 -2.05 -9.11 2.99
N ASN A 230 -1.45 -8.02 2.50
CA ASN A 230 -1.97 -7.26 1.36
C ASN A 230 -1.78 -8.04 0.07
N PHE A 231 -0.67 -8.75 -0.07
CA PHE A 231 -0.46 -9.60 -1.24
C PHE A 231 -1.46 -10.75 -1.28
N LEU A 232 -1.70 -11.43 -0.15
CA LEU A 232 -2.77 -12.44 -0.06
C LEU A 232 -4.13 -11.86 -0.43
N PHE A 233 -4.44 -10.66 0.02
CA PHE A 233 -5.69 -9.98 -0.34
C PHE A 233 -5.77 -9.68 -1.85
N VAL A 234 -4.68 -9.25 -2.48
CA VAL A 234 -4.62 -9.03 -3.93
C VAL A 234 -4.88 -10.33 -4.69
N LEU A 235 -4.26 -11.43 -4.29
CA LEU A 235 -4.49 -12.75 -4.91
C LEU A 235 -5.91 -13.25 -4.68
N ASN A 236 -6.44 -13.09 -3.46
CA ASN A 236 -7.82 -13.45 -3.14
C ASN A 236 -8.82 -12.72 -4.03
N VAL A 237 -8.66 -11.41 -4.23
CA VAL A 237 -9.52 -10.61 -5.11
C VAL A 237 -9.34 -11.03 -6.58
N GLY A 238 -8.09 -11.13 -7.02
CA GLY A 238 -7.77 -11.39 -8.43
C GLY A 238 -8.21 -12.77 -8.91
N PHE A 239 -8.09 -13.77 -8.04
CA PHE A 239 -8.50 -15.16 -8.35
C PHE A 239 -9.91 -15.52 -7.85
N ASP A 240 -10.58 -14.61 -7.10
CA ASP A 240 -11.85 -14.89 -6.41
C ASP A 240 -11.77 -16.18 -5.55
N ASN A 241 -10.64 -16.36 -4.84
CA ASN A 241 -10.33 -17.56 -4.07
C ASN A 241 -10.03 -17.22 -2.60
N ASP A 242 -10.95 -17.56 -1.71
CA ASP A 242 -10.84 -17.28 -0.28
C ASP A 242 -9.78 -18.15 0.44
N ASP A 243 -9.42 -19.31 -0.12
CA ASP A 243 -8.44 -20.22 0.50
C ASP A 243 -7.02 -19.59 0.56
N VAL A 244 -6.74 -18.61 -0.31
CA VAL A 244 -5.48 -17.86 -0.30
C VAL A 244 -5.30 -17.08 1.01
N LEU A 245 -6.37 -16.63 1.64
CA LEU A 245 -6.31 -15.89 2.90
C LEU A 245 -5.97 -16.77 4.12
N GLU A 246 -6.06 -18.10 3.98
CA GLU A 246 -5.69 -19.07 5.02
C GLU A 246 -4.18 -19.41 5.01
N ILE A 247 -3.42 -18.93 4.01
CA ILE A 247 -1.97 -19.11 3.91
C ILE A 247 -1.29 -18.45 5.12
N ALA A 248 -0.39 -19.21 5.77
CA ALA A 248 0.33 -18.71 6.94
C ALA A 248 1.22 -17.50 6.58
N ASP A 249 1.44 -16.62 7.57
CA ASP A 249 2.27 -15.43 7.37
C ASP A 249 3.67 -15.82 6.87
N MET A 250 4.14 -15.12 5.84
CA MET A 250 5.44 -15.35 5.17
C MET A 250 5.63 -16.72 4.49
N ASP A 251 4.56 -17.52 4.30
CA ASP A 251 4.63 -18.79 3.54
C ASP A 251 4.53 -18.53 2.03
N PHE A 252 5.62 -18.04 1.45
CA PHE A 252 5.72 -17.81 0.01
C PHE A 252 5.69 -19.08 -0.83
N CYS A 253 6.04 -20.25 -0.25
CA CYS A 253 5.91 -21.52 -0.97
C CYS A 253 4.44 -21.83 -1.28
N SER A 254 3.57 -21.67 -0.31
CA SER A 254 2.12 -21.84 -0.50
C SER A 254 1.54 -20.76 -1.43
N VAL A 255 2.04 -19.53 -1.36
CA VAL A 255 1.65 -18.46 -2.31
C VAL A 255 2.00 -18.79 -3.75
N ILE A 256 3.23 -19.27 -4.02
CA ILE A 256 3.67 -19.66 -5.36
C ILE A 256 2.82 -20.80 -5.92
N ASN A 257 2.41 -21.75 -5.06
CA ASN A 257 1.53 -22.85 -5.48
C ASN A 257 0.08 -22.38 -5.74
N ALA A 258 -0.34 -21.26 -5.15
CA ALA A 258 -1.67 -20.69 -5.35
C ALA A 258 -1.75 -19.77 -6.59
N ILE A 259 -0.61 -19.23 -7.06
CA ILE A 259 -0.44 -18.50 -8.31
C ILE A 259 -0.41 -19.49 -9.48
#